data_d4d92ac263d82e0348960acc16fe13ab
#
_entry.id   d4d92ac263d82e0348960acc16fe13ab
#
_cell.length_a   1.000
_cell.length_b   1.000
_cell.length_c   1.000
_cell.angle_alpha   90.00
_cell.angle_beta   90.00
_cell.angle_gamma   90.00
#
_symmetry.space_group_name_H-M   'P 1'
#
loop_
_entity.id
_entity.type
_entity.pdbx_description
1 polymer ?
#
loop_
_entity_poly.entity_id
_entity_poly.type
_entity_poly.pdbx_seq_one_letter_code
_entity_poly.pdbx_strand_id
1 'polypeptide(L)'
;MLIHIKNENESAAIDTLGAELVSFMGDDGFEHIWQGDKTYWGGHAPVLFPIVGALRDNRTCINGEWYETKRHGVARHEEFTVTE
;
A
#
# COMPACT_ATOMS: atom_id res chain seq x y z
N MET A 1 7.00 -4.40 -9.18
CA MET A 1 8.39 -4.85 -8.92
C MET A 1 8.61 -4.90 -7.42
N LEU A 2 9.22 -5.95 -6.93
CA LEU A 2 9.49 -6.06 -5.50
C LEU A 2 10.87 -5.52 -5.18
N ILE A 3 10.94 -4.69 -4.15
CA ILE A 3 12.18 -4.17 -3.59
C ILE A 3 12.40 -4.86 -2.25
N HIS A 4 13.57 -5.44 -2.07
CA HIS A 4 13.91 -6.14 -0.84
C HIS A 4 14.91 -5.31 -0.03
N ILE A 5 14.62 -5.16 1.26
CA ILE A 5 15.55 -4.56 2.21
C ILE A 5 15.74 -5.52 3.36
N LYS A 6 16.94 -5.53 3.92
CA LYS A 6 17.23 -6.43 5.04
C LYS A 6 18.38 -5.90 5.89
N ASN A 7 18.38 -6.34 7.13
CA ASN A 7 19.54 -6.24 8.01
C ASN A 7 19.93 -7.65 8.44
N GLU A 8 20.71 -7.78 9.53
CA GLU A 8 21.18 -9.09 10.00
C GLU A 8 20.06 -10.01 10.47
N ASN A 9 18.94 -9.44 10.95
CA ASN A 9 17.90 -10.20 11.65
C ASN A 9 16.57 -10.19 10.93
N GLU A 10 16.30 -9.17 10.11
CA GLU A 10 14.98 -8.94 9.56
C GLU A 10 15.04 -8.61 8.08
N SER A 11 13.96 -8.88 7.37
CA SER A 11 13.86 -8.50 5.97
C SER A 11 12.44 -8.04 5.65
N ALA A 12 12.33 -7.18 4.65
CA ALA A 12 11.04 -6.68 4.19
C ALA A 12 11.04 -6.64 2.66
N ALA A 13 9.85 -6.76 2.08
CA ALA A 13 9.65 -6.58 0.66
C ALA A 13 8.55 -5.58 0.43
N ILE A 14 8.78 -4.65 -0.50
CA ILE A 14 7.84 -3.59 -0.83
C ILE A 14 7.57 -3.67 -2.33
N ASP A 15 6.28 -3.72 -2.69
CA ASP A 15 5.89 -3.66 -4.09
C ASP A 15 5.91 -2.20 -4.53
N THR A 16 6.59 -1.90 -5.62
CA THR A 16 6.60 -0.54 -6.17
C THR A 16 5.22 -0.09 -6.63
N LEU A 17 4.37 -1.03 -7.02
CA LEU A 17 2.97 -0.69 -7.24
C LEU A 17 2.31 -0.40 -5.88
N GLY A 18 1.92 0.85 -5.69
CA GLY A 18 1.31 1.29 -4.44
C GLY A 18 2.28 1.52 -3.29
N ALA A 19 3.57 1.29 -3.48
CA ALA A 19 4.58 1.34 -2.41
C ALA A 19 4.14 0.48 -1.22
N GLU A 20 3.57 -0.67 -1.51
CA GLU A 20 2.89 -1.52 -0.53
C GLU A 20 3.86 -2.49 0.14
N LEU A 21 3.87 -2.52 1.48
CA LEU A 21 4.62 -3.53 2.22
C LEU A 21 3.92 -4.88 2.01
N VAL A 22 4.62 -5.83 1.43
CA VAL A 22 4.04 -7.14 1.12
C VAL A 22 4.66 -8.28 1.91
N SER A 23 5.79 -8.03 2.58
CA SER A 23 6.45 -9.03 3.42
C SER A 23 7.25 -8.36 4.51
N PHE A 24 7.19 -8.88 5.70
CA PHE A 24 8.09 -8.53 6.80
C PHE A 24 8.41 -9.82 7.54
N MET A 25 9.65 -10.25 7.42
CA MET A 25 10.14 -11.47 8.05
C MET A 25 11.02 -11.10 9.24
N GLY A 26 10.62 -11.52 10.43
CA GLY A 26 11.41 -11.29 11.63
C GLY A 26 12.55 -12.31 11.79
N ASP A 27 13.32 -12.15 12.85
CA ASP A 27 14.40 -13.08 13.17
C ASP A 27 13.88 -14.44 13.64
N ASP A 28 12.58 -14.51 13.97
CA ASP A 28 11.88 -15.75 14.31
C ASP A 28 11.61 -16.62 13.07
N GLY A 29 11.85 -16.10 11.86
CA GLY A 29 11.59 -16.79 10.61
C GLY A 29 10.14 -16.79 10.17
N PHE A 30 9.27 -16.03 10.85
CA PHE A 30 7.86 -15.95 10.48
C PHE A 30 7.55 -14.73 9.64
N GLU A 31 6.63 -14.92 8.70
CA GLU A 31 6.10 -13.83 7.89
C GLU A 31 5.01 -13.09 8.70
N HIS A 32 5.19 -11.77 8.88
CA HIS A 32 4.29 -10.96 9.70
C HIS A 32 3.22 -10.21 8.91
N ILE A 33 3.26 -10.28 7.59
CA ILE A 33 2.29 -9.59 6.73
C ILE A 33 1.37 -10.63 6.09
N TRP A 34 0.08 -10.34 6.08
CA TRP A 34 -0.92 -11.14 5.39
C TRP A 34 -0.51 -11.34 3.92
N GLN A 35 -0.52 -12.56 3.44
CA GLN A 35 0.06 -12.88 2.13
C GLN A 35 -0.94 -12.84 0.98
N GLY A 36 -2.06 -12.19 1.18
CA GLY A 36 -2.96 -11.91 0.06
C GLY A 36 -3.73 -13.12 -0.46
N ASP A 37 -4.15 -14.03 0.44
CA ASP A 37 -4.97 -15.16 0.05
C ASP A 37 -6.30 -14.64 -0.51
N LYS A 38 -6.49 -14.82 -1.81
CA LYS A 38 -7.64 -14.28 -2.54
C LYS A 38 -8.98 -14.87 -2.11
N THR A 39 -8.96 -15.99 -1.39
CA THR A 39 -10.17 -16.55 -0.78
C THR A 39 -10.79 -15.55 0.20
N TYR A 40 -9.95 -14.73 0.83
CA TYR A 40 -10.37 -13.75 1.82
C TYR A 40 -10.13 -12.32 1.33
N TRP A 41 -8.89 -11.95 1.08
CA TRP A 41 -8.53 -10.62 0.62
C TRP A 41 -7.15 -10.65 -0.03
N GLY A 42 -7.06 -10.24 -1.29
CA GLY A 42 -5.84 -10.32 -2.08
C GLY A 42 -4.81 -9.22 -1.83
N GLY A 43 -5.12 -8.24 -0.97
CA GLY A 43 -4.17 -7.19 -0.62
C GLY A 43 -3.24 -7.58 0.52
N HIS A 44 -2.36 -6.66 0.91
CA HIS A 44 -1.41 -6.85 2.00
C HIS A 44 -1.50 -5.68 2.99
N ALA A 45 -0.81 -4.59 2.71
CA ALA A 45 -0.79 -3.40 3.56
C ALA A 45 -0.82 -2.14 2.67
N PRO A 46 -1.94 -1.88 1.98
CA PRO A 46 -2.00 -0.78 1.02
C PRO A 46 -1.82 0.57 1.70
N VAL A 47 -1.16 1.48 0.98
CA VAL A 47 -1.02 2.87 1.43
C VAL A 47 -2.30 3.63 1.11
N LEU A 48 -2.94 4.15 2.14
CA LEU A 48 -4.20 4.88 2.01
C LEU A 48 -3.89 6.38 1.94
N PHE A 49 -3.89 6.93 0.73
CA PHE A 49 -3.54 8.32 0.50
C PHE A 49 -4.19 8.83 -0.80
N PRO A 50 -4.72 10.05 -0.85
CA PRO A 50 -4.69 11.06 0.22
C PRO A 50 -5.83 10.95 1.24
N ILE A 51 -6.68 9.93 1.14
CA ILE A 51 -7.77 9.76 2.09
C ILE A 51 -7.83 8.32 2.61
N VAL A 52 -8.46 8.16 3.76
CA VAL A 52 -8.79 6.86 4.34
C VAL A 52 -10.31 6.72 4.29
N GLY A 53 -10.79 5.57 3.81
CA GLY A 53 -12.22 5.35 3.62
C GLY A 53 -12.74 6.02 2.36
N ALA A 54 -14.01 6.38 2.34
CA ALA A 54 -14.67 6.97 1.18
C ALA A 54 -15.25 8.35 1.52
N LEU A 55 -15.17 9.22 0.53
CA LEU A 55 -15.85 10.52 0.60
C LEU A 55 -17.29 10.36 0.18
N ARG A 56 -18.15 11.30 0.65
CA ARG A 56 -19.55 11.35 0.22
C ARG A 56 -19.58 11.54 -1.31
N ASP A 57 -20.32 10.66 -2.00
CA ASP A 57 -20.41 10.65 -3.46
C ASP A 57 -19.05 10.53 -4.16
N ASN A 58 -18.03 10.03 -3.46
CA ASN A 58 -16.67 9.85 -3.97
C ASN A 58 -16.05 11.12 -4.54
N ARG A 59 -16.38 12.27 -3.98
CA ARG A 59 -15.83 13.54 -4.47
C ARG A 59 -15.65 14.55 -3.36
N THR A 60 -14.77 15.52 -3.63
CA THR A 60 -14.52 16.65 -2.72
C THR A 60 -14.33 17.93 -3.51
N CYS A 61 -14.60 19.05 -2.86
CA CYS A 61 -14.40 20.37 -3.45
C CYS A 61 -13.20 21.04 -2.79
N ILE A 62 -12.22 21.46 -3.59
CA ILE A 62 -11.04 22.16 -3.12
C ILE A 62 -10.89 23.44 -3.93
N ASN A 63 -10.86 24.58 -3.25
CA ASN A 63 -10.73 25.89 -3.89
C ASN A 63 -11.74 26.11 -5.01
N GLY A 64 -12.98 25.65 -4.80
CA GLY A 64 -14.07 25.83 -5.75
C GLY A 64 -14.12 24.81 -6.87
N GLU A 65 -13.19 23.86 -6.92
CA GLU A 65 -13.19 22.82 -7.94
C GLU A 65 -13.49 21.46 -7.34
N TRP A 66 -14.23 20.64 -8.08
CA TRP A 66 -14.61 19.31 -7.66
C TRP A 66 -13.65 18.26 -8.20
N TYR A 67 -13.25 17.33 -7.33
CA TYR A 67 -12.38 16.22 -7.66
C TYR A 67 -13.04 14.92 -7.25
N GLU A 68 -12.96 13.92 -8.11
CA GLU A 68 -13.40 12.57 -7.77
C GLU A 68 -12.23 11.82 -7.10
N THR A 69 -12.54 11.13 -6.01
CA THR A 69 -11.54 10.33 -5.29
C THR A 69 -12.21 9.06 -4.82
N LYS A 70 -11.69 7.93 -5.28
CA LYS A 70 -12.22 6.62 -4.90
C LYS A 70 -11.83 6.29 -3.46
N ARG A 71 -12.48 5.26 -2.92
CA ARG A 71 -12.18 4.75 -1.57
C ARG A 71 -10.68 4.56 -1.39
N HIS A 72 -10.15 5.07 -0.29
CA HIS A 72 -8.74 5.01 0.10
C HIS A 72 -7.78 5.74 -0.83
N GLY A 73 -8.29 6.58 -1.72
CA GLY A 73 -7.44 7.43 -2.56
C GLY A 73 -6.76 6.70 -3.70
N VAL A 74 -5.62 7.23 -4.13
CA VAL A 74 -4.98 6.83 -5.39
C VAL A 74 -3.63 6.14 -5.21
N ALA A 75 -2.92 6.35 -4.11
CA ALA A 75 -1.53 5.89 -3.96
C ALA A 75 -1.39 4.39 -4.19
N ARG A 76 -2.33 3.59 -3.71
CA ARG A 76 -2.27 2.12 -3.82
C ARG A 76 -2.35 1.60 -5.25
N HIS A 77 -2.71 2.45 -6.20
CA HIS A 77 -2.81 2.10 -7.63
C HIS A 77 -1.71 2.74 -8.47
N GLU A 78 -0.80 3.49 -7.85
CA GLU A 78 0.25 4.19 -8.56
C GLU A 78 1.57 3.43 -8.50
N GLU A 79 2.37 3.55 -9.55
CA GLU A 79 3.70 2.96 -9.59
C GLU A 79 4.70 3.94 -8.99
N PHE A 80 5.46 3.50 -7.99
CA PHE A 80 6.47 4.31 -7.34
C PHE A 80 7.85 3.95 -7.86
N THR A 81 8.75 4.93 -7.84
CA THR A 81 10.13 4.75 -8.29
C THR A 81 11.06 4.84 -7.08
N VAL A 82 11.97 3.87 -6.99
CA VAL A 82 13.00 3.89 -5.96
C VAL A 82 14.07 4.90 -6.38
N THR A 83 14.37 5.86 -5.49
CA THR A 83 15.34 6.91 -5.80
C THR A 83 16.68 6.70 -5.10
N GLU A 84 16.70 5.90 -4.02
CA GLU A 84 17.93 5.70 -3.26
C GLU A 84 17.96 4.34 -2.55
#